data_cf3a03853bef10505312a7fb9cd4b000
#
_entry.id   cf3a03853bef10505312a7fb9cd4b000
#
_cell.length_a   1.000
_cell.length_b   1.000
_cell.length_c   1.000
_cell.angle_alpha   90.00
_cell.angle_beta   90.00
_cell.angle_gamma   90.00
#
_symmetry.space_group_name_H-M   'P 1'
#
loop_
_entity.id
_entity.type
_entity.pdbx_description
1 polymer ?
#
loop_
_entity_poly.entity_id
_entity_poly.type
_entity_poly.pdbx_seq_one_letter_code
_entity_poly.pdbx_strand_id
1 'polypeptide(L)'
;MFGFVLEHNSKKGYDAYDPLTGLRYQIKSRWDRGAATTQSRELNVIRNYDDNQFDYLIIVIFDEHFGVKEAYMLPHKTIKPYARYNKHQNGYILIAKGAVLTDVSTKDITIQLR
;
A
#
# COMPACT_ATOMS: atom_id res chain seq x y z
N MET A 1 3.44 -13.48 -10.85
CA MET A 1 3.33 -12.01 -10.92
C MET A 1 1.90 -11.62 -11.25
N PHE A 2 1.48 -10.48 -10.78
CA PHE A 2 0.15 -9.96 -11.06
C PHE A 2 0.06 -9.41 -12.49
N GLY A 3 -1.06 -9.65 -13.17
CA GLY A 3 -1.29 -9.16 -14.53
C GLY A 3 -1.77 -7.71 -14.56
N PHE A 4 -1.07 -6.82 -13.87
CA PHE A 4 -1.47 -5.43 -13.75
C PHE A 4 -1.17 -4.62 -15.00
N VAL A 5 -2.06 -3.67 -15.29
CA VAL A 5 -1.77 -2.56 -16.19
C VAL A 5 -1.57 -1.32 -15.34
N LEU A 6 -0.42 -0.68 -15.51
CA LEU A 6 -0.12 0.54 -14.76
C LEU A 6 -0.94 1.71 -15.30
N GLU A 7 -1.45 2.52 -14.39
CA GLU A 7 -2.21 3.71 -14.74
C GLU A 7 -1.29 4.92 -14.73
N HIS A 8 -1.20 5.63 -15.85
CA HIS A 8 -0.34 6.80 -15.97
C HIS A 8 -1.01 8.09 -15.49
N ASN A 9 -2.32 8.05 -15.24
CA ASN A 9 -3.07 9.23 -14.82
C ASN A 9 -3.49 9.08 -13.36
N SER A 10 -2.75 9.75 -12.46
CA SER A 10 -3.02 9.72 -11.02
C SER A 10 -4.38 10.29 -10.62
N LYS A 11 -5.05 11.02 -11.51
CA LYS A 11 -6.40 11.56 -11.24
C LYS A 11 -7.45 10.48 -11.05
N LYS A 12 -7.19 9.26 -11.53
CA LYS A 12 -8.13 8.15 -11.37
C LYS A 12 -8.14 7.56 -9.95
N GLY A 13 -7.19 7.92 -9.11
CA GLY A 13 -7.17 7.49 -7.72
C GLY A 13 -6.64 6.08 -7.50
N TYR A 14 -6.07 5.45 -8.53
CA TYR A 14 -5.39 4.16 -8.41
C TYR A 14 -4.18 4.12 -9.33
N ASP A 15 -3.22 3.24 -9.02
CA ASP A 15 -1.94 3.16 -9.73
C ASP A 15 -1.89 2.04 -10.76
N ALA A 16 -2.71 1.02 -10.57
CA ALA A 16 -2.74 -0.15 -11.44
C ALA A 16 -4.12 -0.79 -11.42
N TYR A 17 -4.42 -1.55 -12.45
CA TYR A 17 -5.66 -2.34 -12.47
C TYR A 17 -5.41 -3.68 -13.16
N ASP A 18 -6.28 -4.65 -12.86
CA ASP A 18 -6.28 -5.95 -13.50
C ASP A 18 -7.36 -5.94 -14.59
N PRO A 19 -6.99 -6.00 -15.88
CA PRO A 19 -7.97 -5.95 -16.97
C PRO A 19 -8.93 -7.14 -17.01
N LEU A 20 -8.56 -8.27 -16.39
CA LEU A 20 -9.41 -9.45 -16.36
C LEU A 20 -10.51 -9.36 -15.30
N THR A 21 -10.22 -8.75 -14.17
CA THR A 21 -11.16 -8.67 -13.04
C THR A 21 -11.76 -7.29 -12.83
N GLY A 22 -11.13 -6.27 -13.40
CA GLY A 22 -11.49 -4.87 -13.15
C GLY A 22 -11.04 -4.35 -11.80
N LEU A 23 -10.33 -5.14 -11.00
CA LEU A 23 -9.84 -4.70 -9.69
C LEU A 23 -8.79 -3.61 -9.84
N ARG A 24 -8.88 -2.59 -8.97
CA ARG A 24 -8.02 -1.42 -8.98
C ARG A 24 -7.11 -1.48 -7.76
N TYR A 25 -5.86 -1.06 -7.93
CA TYR A 25 -4.84 -1.15 -6.90
C TYR A 25 -4.17 0.20 -6.68
N GLN A 26 -4.06 0.58 -5.40
CA GLN A 26 -3.22 1.69 -4.96
C GLN A 26 -1.91 1.08 -4.48
N ILE A 27 -0.78 1.63 -4.90
CA ILE A 27 0.55 1.13 -4.51
C ILE A 27 1.25 2.18 -3.67
N LYS A 28 1.69 1.79 -2.48
CA LYS A 28 2.47 2.63 -1.58
C LYS A 28 3.77 1.93 -1.24
N SER A 29 4.87 2.66 -1.19
CA SER A 29 6.16 2.08 -0.90
C SER A 29 6.93 2.89 0.13
N ARG A 30 7.84 2.23 0.83
CA ARG A 30 8.81 2.84 1.74
C ARG A 30 10.13 2.12 1.62
N TRP A 31 11.18 2.87 1.90
CA TRP A 31 12.54 2.36 1.90
C TRP A 31 12.96 2.09 3.34
N ASP A 32 13.29 0.84 3.66
CA ASP A 32 13.74 0.42 4.97
C ASP A 32 15.21 0.01 4.86
N ARG A 33 16.09 0.89 5.33
CA ARG A 33 17.55 0.70 5.21
C ARG A 33 18.15 -0.14 6.32
N GLY A 34 17.33 -0.74 7.18
CA GLY A 34 17.77 -1.65 8.22
C GLY A 34 17.84 -1.00 9.60
N ALA A 35 18.28 -1.81 10.57
CA ALA A 35 18.20 -1.47 11.99
C ALA A 35 19.13 -0.34 12.43
N ALA A 36 20.16 -0.03 11.63
CA ALA A 36 21.11 1.02 11.97
C ALA A 36 20.53 2.43 11.86
N THR A 37 19.36 2.58 11.22
CA THR A 37 18.72 3.87 11.04
C THR A 37 17.31 3.83 11.58
N THR A 38 16.84 4.98 12.03
CA THR A 38 15.44 5.13 12.49
C THR A 38 14.57 5.39 11.25
N GLN A 39 14.07 4.33 10.66
CA GLN A 39 13.24 4.44 9.46
C GLN A 39 11.78 4.37 9.82
N SER A 40 11.03 5.36 9.37
CA SER A 40 9.58 5.34 9.47
C SER A 40 9.00 4.39 8.43
N ARG A 41 8.01 3.62 8.83
CA ARG A 41 7.17 2.83 7.91
C ARG A 41 5.85 3.54 7.61
N GLU A 42 5.79 4.83 7.90
CA GLU A 42 4.62 5.64 7.60
C GLU A 42 4.52 5.83 6.08
N LEU A 43 3.39 5.43 5.53
CA LEU A 43 3.13 5.57 4.09
C LEU A 43 2.65 6.99 3.78
N ASN A 44 2.76 7.38 2.52
CA ASN A 44 2.18 8.64 2.07
C ASN A 44 0.68 8.66 2.31
N VAL A 45 0.13 9.85 2.51
CA VAL A 45 -1.28 10.03 2.82
C VAL A 45 -2.19 9.41 1.76
N ILE A 46 -3.26 8.77 2.21
CA ILE A 46 -4.31 8.23 1.36
C ILE A 46 -5.46 9.22 1.38
N ARG A 47 -5.63 9.94 0.28
CA ARG A 47 -6.70 10.93 0.12
C ARG A 47 -7.91 10.29 -0.52
N ASN A 48 -9.08 10.91 -0.29
CA ASN A 48 -10.34 10.48 -0.91
C ASN A 48 -10.67 9.01 -0.61
N TYR A 49 -10.30 8.58 0.60
CA TYR A 49 -10.50 7.19 1.02
C TYR A 49 -11.96 6.75 0.86
N ASP A 50 -12.90 7.63 1.24
CA ASP A 50 -14.33 7.30 1.24
C ASP A 50 -14.93 7.25 -0.17
N ASP A 51 -14.19 7.67 -1.19
CA ASP A 51 -14.65 7.61 -2.57
C ASP A 51 -14.43 6.24 -3.22
N ASN A 52 -13.83 5.29 -2.50
CA ASN A 52 -13.60 3.92 -2.97
C ASN A 52 -12.92 3.86 -4.34
N GLN A 53 -11.87 4.65 -4.52
CA GLN A 53 -11.17 4.76 -5.80
C GLN A 53 -10.30 3.56 -6.14
N PHE A 54 -10.03 2.68 -5.18
CA PHE A 54 -9.29 1.44 -5.38
C PHE A 54 -9.87 0.32 -4.53
N ASP A 55 -9.58 -0.91 -4.91
CA ASP A 55 -10.10 -2.09 -4.23
C ASP A 55 -9.11 -2.70 -3.25
N TYR A 56 -7.82 -2.58 -3.57
CA TYR A 56 -6.73 -3.12 -2.74
C TYR A 56 -5.60 -2.12 -2.63
N LEU A 57 -4.96 -2.10 -1.47
CA LEU A 57 -3.70 -1.41 -1.26
C LEU A 57 -2.58 -2.44 -1.34
N ILE A 58 -1.55 -2.15 -2.13
CA ILE A 58 -0.32 -2.91 -2.15
C ILE A 58 0.75 -2.08 -1.46
N ILE A 59 1.37 -2.65 -0.43
CA ILE A 59 2.46 -2.03 0.32
C ILE A 59 3.74 -2.74 -0.07
N VAL A 60 4.75 -1.98 -0.51
CA VAL A 60 6.06 -2.53 -0.86
C VAL A 60 7.11 -1.88 0.02
N ILE A 61 7.84 -2.69 0.77
CA ILE A 61 8.96 -2.24 1.59
C ILE A 61 10.24 -2.67 0.89
N PHE A 62 11.07 -1.70 0.50
CA PHE A 62 12.34 -1.95 -0.17
C PHE A 62 13.48 -1.99 0.83
N ASP A 63 14.47 -2.85 0.58
CA ASP A 63 15.69 -2.88 1.35
C ASP A 63 16.66 -1.77 0.89
N GLU A 64 17.86 -1.73 1.49
CA GLU A 64 18.85 -0.70 1.18
C GLU A 64 19.36 -0.71 -0.27
N HIS A 65 19.15 -1.82 -0.98
CA HIS A 65 19.55 -1.99 -2.39
C HIS A 65 18.36 -1.95 -3.34
N PHE A 66 17.20 -1.49 -2.87
CA PHE A 66 15.94 -1.43 -3.63
C PHE A 66 15.40 -2.80 -4.04
N GLY A 67 15.83 -3.87 -3.37
CA GLY A 67 15.16 -5.17 -3.48
C GLY A 67 13.88 -5.17 -2.65
N VAL A 68 12.93 -6.03 -3.01
CA VAL A 68 11.69 -6.16 -2.23
C VAL A 68 12.00 -6.92 -0.94
N LYS A 69 11.93 -6.22 0.18
CA LYS A 69 12.10 -6.81 1.50
C LYS A 69 10.82 -7.48 1.97
N GLU A 70 9.72 -6.76 1.88
CA GLU A 70 8.38 -7.23 2.26
C GLU A 70 7.37 -6.60 1.34
N ALA A 71 6.30 -7.32 1.06
CA ALA A 71 5.17 -6.78 0.31
C ALA A 71 3.86 -7.39 0.81
N TYR A 72 2.83 -6.55 0.87
CA TYR A 72 1.52 -6.95 1.40
C TYR A 72 0.41 -6.41 0.52
N MET A 73 -0.71 -7.14 0.51
CA MET A 73 -1.92 -6.69 -0.18
C MET A 73 -3.09 -6.80 0.76
N LEU A 74 -3.82 -5.72 0.92
CA LEU A 74 -4.99 -5.68 1.82
C LEU A 74 -6.16 -4.95 1.16
N PRO A 75 -7.39 -5.37 1.48
CA PRO A 75 -8.58 -4.72 0.94
C PRO A 75 -8.70 -3.27 1.42
N HIS A 76 -9.30 -2.43 0.61
CA HIS A 76 -9.57 -1.03 0.95
C HIS A 76 -10.19 -0.89 2.35
N LYS A 77 -11.18 -1.70 2.66
CA LYS A 77 -11.90 -1.63 3.94
C LYS A 77 -11.02 -1.93 5.17
N THR A 78 -9.89 -2.60 4.99
CA THR A 78 -8.98 -2.96 6.08
C THR A 78 -8.11 -1.79 6.53
N ILE A 79 -7.97 -0.76 5.71
CA ILE A 79 -7.08 0.37 5.97
C ILE A 79 -7.57 1.21 7.15
N LYS A 80 -8.82 1.64 7.10
CA LYS A 80 -9.37 2.63 8.04
C LYS A 80 -9.23 2.24 9.51
N PRO A 81 -9.50 0.99 9.92
CA PRO A 81 -9.35 0.59 11.32
C PRO A 81 -7.94 0.75 11.89
N TYR A 82 -6.92 0.73 11.02
CA TYR A 82 -5.52 0.82 11.44
C TYR A 82 -4.89 2.18 11.12
N ALA A 83 -5.58 3.04 10.37
CA ALA A 83 -5.07 4.33 9.95
C ALA A 83 -5.57 5.45 10.84
N ARG A 84 -4.87 6.59 10.82
CA ARG A 84 -5.34 7.80 11.49
C ARG A 84 -5.60 8.90 10.48
N TYR A 85 -6.60 9.71 10.73
CA TYR A 85 -6.91 10.85 9.88
C TYR A 85 -5.96 12.02 10.19
N ASN A 86 -5.41 12.63 9.15
CA ASN A 86 -4.55 13.81 9.28
C ASN A 86 -5.23 15.00 8.60
N LYS A 87 -5.61 15.99 9.40
CA LYS A 87 -6.33 17.18 8.90
C LYS A 87 -5.50 18.00 7.93
N HIS A 88 -4.21 18.17 8.22
CA HIS A 88 -3.33 18.99 7.38
C HIS A 88 -3.17 18.41 5.98
N GLN A 89 -3.15 17.10 5.87
CA GLN A 89 -2.96 16.40 4.60
C GLN A 89 -4.29 15.96 4.00
N ASN A 90 -5.37 16.13 4.71
CA ASN A 90 -6.73 15.76 4.31
C ASN A 90 -6.80 14.31 3.84
N GLY A 91 -6.39 13.39 4.70
CA GLY A 91 -6.41 11.98 4.37
C GLY A 91 -5.97 11.08 5.51
N TYR A 92 -5.90 9.79 5.24
CA TYR A 92 -5.52 8.79 6.21
C TYR A 92 -4.05 8.43 6.09
N ILE A 93 -3.40 8.28 7.24
CA ILE A 93 -2.01 7.86 7.35
C ILE A 93 -1.98 6.45 7.91
N LEU A 94 -1.38 5.53 7.17
CA LEU A 94 -1.20 4.14 7.59
C LEU A 94 0.29 3.88 7.83
N ILE A 95 0.58 3.25 8.96
CA ILE A 95 1.94 2.80 9.26
C ILE A 95 2.01 1.32 8.91
N ALA A 96 2.94 0.95 8.03
CA ALA A 96 3.10 -0.42 7.54
C ALA A 96 3.85 -1.28 8.55
N LYS A 97 3.26 -1.46 9.74
CA LYS A 97 3.89 -2.13 10.86
C LYS A 97 2.83 -2.68 11.81
N GLY A 98 3.10 -3.83 12.40
CA GLY A 98 2.26 -4.38 13.46
C GLY A 98 0.98 -5.02 12.96
N ALA A 99 -0.12 -4.77 13.66
CA ALA A 99 -1.38 -5.51 13.50
C ALA A 99 -1.97 -5.46 12.09
N VAL A 100 -1.79 -4.35 11.36
CA VAL A 100 -2.32 -4.26 9.99
C VAL A 100 -1.70 -5.32 9.08
N LEU A 101 -0.43 -5.65 9.29
CA LEU A 101 0.27 -6.64 8.47
C LEU A 101 -0.13 -8.08 8.77
N THR A 102 -0.70 -8.32 9.94
CA THR A 102 -1.13 -9.65 10.38
C THR A 102 -2.65 -9.80 10.39
N ASP A 103 -3.39 -8.79 9.93
CA ASP A 103 -4.84 -8.88 9.80
C ASP A 103 -5.20 -10.05 8.88
N VAL A 104 -6.30 -10.74 9.20
CA VAL A 104 -6.72 -11.93 8.44
C VAL A 104 -6.98 -11.63 6.97
N SER A 105 -7.33 -10.40 6.63
CA SER A 105 -7.57 -9.98 5.25
C SER A 105 -6.32 -9.53 4.52
N THR A 106 -5.19 -9.36 5.22
CA THR A 106 -3.92 -8.93 4.63
C THR A 106 -3.16 -10.16 4.14
N LYS A 107 -2.70 -10.12 2.89
CA LYS A 107 -1.90 -11.17 2.30
C LYS A 107 -0.46 -10.73 2.17
N ASP A 108 0.47 -11.58 2.59
CA ASP A 108 1.90 -11.37 2.33
C ASP A 108 2.17 -11.82 0.90
N ILE A 109 2.55 -10.88 0.05
CA ILE A 109 2.84 -11.13 -1.37
C ILE A 109 4.30 -10.91 -1.70
N THR A 110 5.18 -10.98 -0.69
CA THR A 110 6.60 -10.74 -0.87
C THR A 110 7.21 -11.60 -1.97
N ILE A 111 6.91 -12.90 -1.96
CA ILE A 111 7.49 -13.83 -2.93
C ILE A 111 7.01 -13.52 -4.35
N GLN A 112 5.75 -13.14 -4.51
CA GLN A 112 5.19 -12.82 -5.82
C GLN A 112 5.81 -11.58 -6.46
N LEU A 113 6.37 -10.67 -5.65
CA LEU A 113 6.97 -9.44 -6.14
C LEU A 113 8.50 -9.47 -6.22
N ARG A 114 9.11 -10.52 -5.74
CA ARG A 114 10.57 -10.68 -5.85
C ARG A 114 11.02 -11.15 -7.21
#